data_e9542745bfd9065b5344fb6cb3c4cd3f
#
_entry.id   e9542745bfd9065b5344fb6cb3c4cd3f
#
_cell.length_a   1.000
_cell.length_b   1.000
_cell.length_c   1.000
_cell.angle_alpha   90.00
_cell.angle_beta   90.00
_cell.angle_gamma   90.00
#
_symmetry.space_group_name_H-M   'P 1'
#
loop_
_entity.id
_entity.type
_entity.pdbx_description
1 polymer ?
#
loop_
_entity_poly.entity_id
_entity_poly.type
_entity_poly.pdbx_seq_one_letter_code
_entity_poly.pdbx_strand_id
1 'polypeptide(L)'
;MRRGQMIIGALACLVASMSWGAMFPVADHALEYIDPFYFSLIRYGAVAIMLIILLLMKEGKQAFRLEGRGKLLVFFGTMAFTVYNVLIFLGQMLMGKSGVMVASIMEALMPMISICILWGYKHVKPKKYMITSMLIAFIGAVFVITKGDMSFFLTLKDNMFSLACIFVGVVGWVIYTMGGQTCSDWSTLRYSTLTCVFGTTVTGIITIIITAFGYVSVPSMGTISIVKYDLLFMMTLPGIVALLAWNYGVKILSSINGILFINFVPITTLVIMMMQGYQITMFDIVGTLLVIAALIRNNVCQRKEENINKRILEEEQLRQAV
;
A
#
# COMPACT_ATOMS: atom_id res chain seq x y z
N MET A 1 -13.11 22.90 -3.35
CA MET A 1 -12.94 22.26 -2.00
C MET A 1 -12.41 23.28 -1.02
N ARG A 2 -12.92 23.32 0.22
CA ARG A 2 -12.43 24.23 1.26
C ARG A 2 -11.02 23.80 1.70
N ARG A 3 -10.09 24.76 1.90
CA ARG A 3 -8.69 24.51 2.34
C ARG A 3 -8.60 23.56 3.55
N GLY A 4 -9.54 23.66 4.49
CA GLY A 4 -9.62 22.78 5.65
C GLY A 4 -9.86 21.31 5.31
N GLN A 5 -10.68 21.00 4.30
CA GLN A 5 -10.92 19.62 3.86
C GLN A 5 -9.65 18.98 3.27
N MET A 6 -8.88 19.74 2.51
CA MET A 6 -7.60 19.25 1.95
C MET A 6 -6.59 18.93 3.05
N ILE A 7 -6.52 19.74 4.11
CA ILE A 7 -5.65 19.48 5.26
C ILE A 7 -6.06 18.19 5.96
N ILE A 8 -7.37 17.99 6.21
CA ILE A 8 -7.89 16.76 6.84
C ILE A 8 -7.56 15.54 5.97
N GLY A 9 -7.74 15.62 4.65
CA GLY A 9 -7.38 14.56 3.73
C GLY A 9 -5.89 14.23 3.75
N ALA A 10 -5.03 15.24 3.81
CA ALA A 10 -3.58 15.08 3.91
C ALA A 10 -3.16 14.43 5.24
N LEU A 11 -3.73 14.88 6.35
CA LEU A 11 -3.49 14.29 7.67
C LEU A 11 -3.95 12.82 7.74
N ALA A 12 -5.10 12.51 7.14
CA ALA A 12 -5.59 11.13 7.07
C ALA A 12 -4.63 10.22 6.27
N CYS A 13 -4.16 10.65 5.11
CA CYS A 13 -3.17 9.91 4.34
C CYS A 13 -1.83 9.78 5.10
N LEU A 14 -1.39 10.81 5.81
CA LEU A 14 -0.17 10.79 6.61
C LEU A 14 -0.26 9.76 7.74
N VAL A 15 -1.35 9.78 8.53
CA VAL A 15 -1.59 8.81 9.60
C VAL A 15 -1.61 7.38 9.05
N ALA A 16 -2.27 7.15 7.91
CA ALA A 16 -2.29 5.85 7.27
C ALA A 16 -0.89 5.38 6.89
N SER A 17 -0.12 6.22 6.20
CA SER A 17 1.22 5.88 5.72
C SER A 17 2.21 5.62 6.87
N MET A 18 2.18 6.43 7.93
CA MET A 18 2.99 6.18 9.12
C MET A 18 2.60 4.88 9.83
N SER A 19 1.29 4.58 9.90
CA SER A 19 0.80 3.32 10.48
C SER A 19 1.29 2.11 9.69
N TRP A 20 1.32 2.19 8.35
CA TRP A 20 1.86 1.13 7.51
C TRP A 20 3.38 1.04 7.56
N GLY A 21 4.09 2.15 7.74
CA GLY A 21 5.51 2.12 8.00
C GLY A 21 5.88 1.36 9.29
N ALA A 22 5.06 1.49 10.32
CA ALA A 22 5.20 0.72 11.56
C ALA A 22 4.79 -0.75 11.42
N MET A 23 3.98 -1.08 10.41
CA MET A 23 3.48 -2.42 10.16
C MET A 23 4.60 -3.43 9.85
N PHE A 24 5.60 -3.03 9.05
CA PHE A 24 6.65 -3.94 8.58
C PHE A 24 7.55 -4.47 9.72
N PRO A 25 8.07 -3.63 10.62
CA PRO A 25 8.85 -4.13 11.76
C PRO A 25 8.03 -5.00 12.72
N VAL A 26 6.73 -4.71 12.91
CA VAL A 26 5.85 -5.54 13.76
C VAL A 26 5.54 -6.87 13.08
N ALA A 27 5.29 -6.85 11.76
CA ALA A 27 5.08 -8.06 11.00
C ALA A 27 6.31 -8.98 11.00
N ASP A 28 7.53 -8.43 11.03
CA ASP A 28 8.78 -9.21 11.07
C ASP A 28 8.78 -10.20 12.24
N HIS A 29 8.46 -9.73 13.44
CA HIS A 29 8.33 -10.60 14.61
C HIS A 29 7.21 -11.63 14.45
N ALA A 30 6.04 -11.23 13.99
CA ALA A 30 4.91 -12.16 13.84
C ALA A 30 5.18 -13.26 12.80
N LEU A 31 5.86 -12.92 11.69
CA LEU A 31 6.16 -13.84 10.61
C LEU A 31 7.23 -14.89 10.95
N GLU A 32 7.93 -14.74 12.07
CA GLU A 32 8.78 -15.80 12.61
C GLU A 32 7.95 -17.01 13.13
N TYR A 33 6.69 -16.79 13.48
CA TYR A 33 5.82 -17.76 14.14
C TYR A 33 4.60 -18.18 13.32
N ILE A 34 4.11 -17.31 12.46
CA ILE A 34 2.87 -17.51 11.71
C ILE A 34 3.09 -17.27 10.21
N ASP A 35 2.54 -18.17 9.41
CA ASP A 35 2.60 -18.07 7.94
C ASP A 35 1.85 -16.84 7.41
N PRO A 36 2.33 -16.16 6.35
CA PRO A 36 1.72 -14.98 5.76
C PRO A 36 0.25 -15.12 5.37
N PHE A 37 -0.18 -16.32 4.96
CA PHE A 37 -1.58 -16.57 4.61
C PHE A 37 -2.48 -16.50 5.84
N TYR A 38 -2.11 -17.22 6.91
CA TYR A 38 -2.85 -17.17 8.17
C TYR A 38 -2.73 -15.83 8.85
N PHE A 39 -1.56 -15.18 8.81
CA PHE A 39 -1.36 -13.84 9.33
C PHE A 39 -2.32 -12.83 8.67
N SER A 40 -2.39 -12.84 7.34
CA SER A 40 -3.28 -11.96 6.58
C SER A 40 -4.76 -12.30 6.81
N LEU A 41 -5.11 -13.59 6.86
CA LEU A 41 -6.49 -14.05 7.08
C LEU A 41 -7.01 -13.67 8.47
N ILE A 42 -6.24 -13.93 9.54
CA ILE A 42 -6.64 -13.60 10.91
C ILE A 42 -6.76 -12.08 11.07
N ARG A 43 -5.78 -11.33 10.59
CA ARG A 43 -5.76 -9.87 10.64
C ARG A 43 -7.00 -9.28 9.97
N TYR A 44 -7.20 -9.56 8.69
CA TYR A 44 -8.30 -8.96 7.93
C TYR A 44 -9.64 -9.62 8.15
N GLY A 45 -9.68 -10.86 8.63
CA GLY A 45 -10.90 -11.49 9.12
C GLY A 45 -11.50 -10.71 10.29
N ALA A 46 -10.67 -10.37 11.29
CA ALA A 46 -11.11 -9.52 12.41
C ALA A 46 -11.50 -8.11 11.95
N VAL A 47 -10.69 -7.49 11.07
CA VAL A 47 -10.98 -6.16 10.50
C VAL A 47 -12.31 -6.18 9.74
N ALA A 48 -12.58 -7.21 8.92
CA ALA A 48 -13.83 -7.34 8.17
C ALA A 48 -15.04 -7.42 9.10
N ILE A 49 -14.96 -8.21 10.18
CA ILE A 49 -16.04 -8.30 11.17
C ILE A 49 -16.30 -6.93 11.82
N MET A 50 -15.25 -6.22 12.24
CA MET A 50 -15.39 -4.89 12.84
C MET A 50 -15.98 -3.88 11.85
N LEU A 51 -15.53 -3.90 10.59
CA LEU A 51 -16.07 -3.01 9.55
C LEU A 51 -17.53 -3.32 9.22
N ILE A 52 -17.94 -4.62 9.21
CA ILE A 52 -19.34 -5.01 9.05
C ILE A 52 -20.20 -4.43 10.17
N ILE A 53 -19.76 -4.56 11.41
CA ILE A 53 -20.48 -4.01 12.56
C ILE A 53 -20.59 -2.48 12.44
N LEU A 54 -19.49 -1.80 12.13
CA LEU A 54 -19.49 -0.34 11.94
C LEU A 54 -20.40 0.10 10.79
N LEU A 55 -20.40 -0.61 9.67
CA LEU A 55 -21.26 -0.31 8.53
C LEU A 55 -22.74 -0.50 8.87
N LEU A 56 -23.08 -1.59 9.55
CA LEU A 56 -24.43 -1.85 10.02
C LEU A 56 -24.94 -0.75 10.99
N MET A 57 -24.07 -0.32 11.90
CA MET A 57 -24.42 0.72 12.90
C MET A 57 -24.55 2.11 12.28
N LYS A 58 -23.73 2.45 11.28
CA LYS A 58 -23.65 3.80 10.70
C LYS A 58 -24.57 4.00 9.51
N GLU A 59 -24.70 3.00 8.64
CA GLU A 59 -25.39 3.12 7.35
C GLU A 59 -26.52 2.08 7.15
N GLY A 60 -26.61 1.11 8.06
CA GLY A 60 -27.65 0.10 8.05
C GLY A 60 -27.50 -0.97 6.96
N LYS A 61 -28.47 -1.87 6.88
CA LYS A 61 -28.44 -3.05 5.99
C LYS A 61 -28.40 -2.69 4.49
N GLN A 62 -28.92 -1.53 4.11
CA GLN A 62 -28.98 -1.12 2.71
C GLN A 62 -27.58 -0.85 2.12
N ALA A 63 -26.61 -0.48 2.95
CA ALA A 63 -25.22 -0.27 2.53
C ALA A 63 -24.53 -1.54 2.01
N PHE A 64 -25.08 -2.73 2.27
CA PHE A 64 -24.57 -4.01 1.75
C PHE A 64 -25.05 -4.34 0.33
N ARG A 65 -25.92 -3.55 -0.27
CA ARG A 65 -26.34 -3.75 -1.65
C ARG A 65 -25.17 -3.49 -2.59
N LEU A 66 -24.92 -4.42 -3.52
CA LEU A 66 -23.75 -4.34 -4.40
C LEU A 66 -23.97 -3.41 -5.62
N GLU A 67 -25.20 -3.07 -5.93
CA GLU A 67 -25.59 -2.16 -7.02
C GLU A 67 -24.94 -2.51 -8.37
N GLY A 68 -24.83 -3.81 -8.67
CA GLY A 68 -24.19 -4.31 -9.89
C GLY A 68 -22.65 -4.31 -9.86
N ARG A 69 -22.02 -3.79 -8.81
CA ARG A 69 -20.54 -3.66 -8.71
C ARG A 69 -19.85 -4.86 -8.07
N GLY A 70 -20.55 -5.98 -7.85
CA GLY A 70 -19.99 -7.14 -7.15
C GLY A 70 -18.66 -7.64 -7.74
N LYS A 71 -18.55 -7.77 -9.06
CA LYS A 71 -17.31 -8.20 -9.73
C LYS A 71 -16.15 -7.23 -9.48
N LEU A 72 -16.39 -5.92 -9.51
CA LEU A 72 -15.36 -4.89 -9.23
C LEU A 72 -14.91 -4.96 -7.77
N LEU A 73 -15.84 -5.14 -6.83
CA LEU A 73 -15.52 -5.24 -5.41
C LEU A 73 -14.72 -6.48 -5.09
N VAL A 74 -15.05 -7.64 -5.69
CA VAL A 74 -14.25 -8.86 -5.60
C VAL A 74 -12.85 -8.62 -6.17
N PHE A 75 -12.74 -8.04 -7.36
CA PHE A 75 -11.45 -7.76 -7.99
C PHE A 75 -10.59 -6.82 -7.13
N PHE A 76 -11.10 -5.64 -6.77
CA PHE A 76 -10.32 -4.70 -5.96
C PHE A 76 -10.05 -5.22 -4.55
N GLY A 77 -11.00 -5.92 -3.94
CA GLY A 77 -10.81 -6.58 -2.65
C GLY A 77 -9.71 -7.64 -2.70
N THR A 78 -9.69 -8.47 -3.74
CA THR A 78 -8.63 -9.46 -3.97
C THR A 78 -7.28 -8.79 -4.17
N MET A 79 -7.21 -7.70 -4.94
CA MET A 79 -5.96 -6.95 -5.13
C MET A 79 -5.39 -6.42 -3.81
N ALA A 80 -6.22 -5.84 -2.94
CA ALA A 80 -5.77 -5.26 -1.68
C ALA A 80 -5.54 -6.30 -0.58
N PHE A 81 -6.51 -7.17 -0.34
CA PHE A 81 -6.53 -8.00 0.87
C PHE A 81 -5.99 -9.42 0.66
N THR A 82 -5.86 -9.87 -0.59
CA THR A 82 -5.20 -11.13 -0.95
C THR A 82 -3.83 -10.86 -1.56
N VAL A 83 -3.81 -10.30 -2.77
CA VAL A 83 -2.58 -10.15 -3.55
C VAL A 83 -1.55 -9.29 -2.80
N TYR A 84 -1.93 -8.08 -2.39
CA TYR A 84 -1.00 -7.22 -1.64
C TYR A 84 -0.61 -7.86 -0.31
N ASN A 85 -1.57 -8.18 0.55
CA ASN A 85 -1.25 -8.59 1.92
C ASN A 85 -0.50 -9.92 2.02
N VAL A 86 -0.88 -10.91 1.23
CA VAL A 86 -0.18 -12.19 1.26
C VAL A 86 1.20 -12.06 0.64
N LEU A 87 1.31 -11.44 -0.55
CA LEU A 87 2.56 -11.42 -1.28
C LEU A 87 3.60 -10.48 -0.68
N ILE A 88 3.20 -9.32 -0.10
CA ILE A 88 4.13 -8.42 0.54
C ILE A 88 4.78 -9.08 1.76
N PHE A 89 3.98 -9.75 2.61
CA PHE A 89 4.49 -10.44 3.78
C PHE A 89 5.22 -11.73 3.45
N LEU A 90 4.81 -12.46 2.41
CA LEU A 90 5.56 -13.61 1.92
C LEU A 90 6.95 -13.18 1.43
N GLY A 91 7.02 -12.14 0.62
CA GLY A 91 8.29 -11.61 0.15
C GLY A 91 9.15 -11.06 1.28
N GLN A 92 8.56 -10.37 2.26
CA GLN A 92 9.25 -9.89 3.46
C GLN A 92 9.83 -11.07 4.26
N MET A 93 9.03 -12.08 4.56
CA MET A 93 9.44 -13.27 5.32
C MET A 93 10.60 -14.00 4.65
N LEU A 94 10.52 -14.21 3.34
CA LEU A 94 11.56 -14.93 2.57
C LEU A 94 12.91 -14.19 2.52
N MET A 95 12.91 -12.87 2.68
CA MET A 95 14.13 -12.03 2.74
C MET A 95 14.62 -11.80 4.17
N GLY A 96 13.92 -12.29 5.19
CA GLY A 96 14.24 -12.08 6.60
C GLY A 96 14.34 -10.59 6.95
N LYS A 97 15.26 -10.23 7.84
CA LYS A 97 15.41 -8.83 8.32
C LYS A 97 15.61 -7.79 7.21
N SER A 98 16.21 -8.17 6.09
CA SER A 98 16.32 -7.29 4.92
C SER A 98 14.98 -7.03 4.25
N GLY A 99 14.05 -7.97 4.35
CA GLY A 99 12.72 -7.89 3.76
C GLY A 99 11.89 -6.72 4.29
N VAL A 100 12.06 -6.34 5.56
CA VAL A 100 11.38 -5.20 6.19
C VAL A 100 11.67 -3.90 5.42
N MET A 101 12.96 -3.61 5.19
CA MET A 101 13.36 -2.42 4.45
C MET A 101 12.98 -2.50 2.98
N VAL A 102 13.21 -3.66 2.35
CA VAL A 102 12.89 -3.87 0.93
C VAL A 102 11.38 -3.67 0.68
N ALA A 103 10.52 -4.27 1.49
CA ALA A 103 9.08 -4.14 1.36
C ALA A 103 8.64 -2.67 1.52
N SER A 104 9.12 -1.97 2.55
CA SER A 104 8.77 -0.58 2.79
C SER A 104 9.22 0.37 1.66
N ILE A 105 10.39 0.12 1.08
CA ILE A 105 10.92 0.92 -0.05
C ILE A 105 10.20 0.62 -1.35
N MET A 106 9.86 -0.64 -1.59
CA MET A 106 9.06 -1.01 -2.77
C MET A 106 7.67 -0.35 -2.73
N GLU A 107 7.09 -0.13 -1.55
CA GLU A 107 5.87 0.67 -1.43
C GLU A 107 6.05 2.12 -1.89
N ALA A 108 7.21 2.72 -1.60
CA ALA A 108 7.50 4.08 -2.07
C ALA A 108 7.55 4.21 -3.60
N LEU A 109 7.60 3.10 -4.35
CA LEU A 109 7.47 3.11 -5.80
C LEU A 109 6.00 3.18 -6.30
N MET A 110 5.01 3.08 -5.41
CA MET A 110 3.59 3.12 -5.78
C MET A 110 3.18 4.32 -6.65
N PRO A 111 3.66 5.56 -6.38
CA PRO A 111 3.34 6.70 -7.25
C PRO A 111 3.78 6.48 -8.70
N MET A 112 4.94 5.85 -8.88
CA MET A 112 5.47 5.58 -10.21
C MET A 112 4.72 4.45 -10.91
N ILE A 113 4.39 3.40 -10.17
CA ILE A 113 3.56 2.29 -10.65
C ILE A 113 2.19 2.83 -11.08
N SER A 114 1.61 3.77 -10.33
CA SER A 114 0.32 4.39 -10.69
C SER A 114 0.37 5.14 -12.02
N ILE A 115 1.48 5.83 -12.30
CA ILE A 115 1.72 6.51 -13.59
C ILE A 115 1.84 5.48 -14.74
N CYS A 116 2.55 4.38 -14.53
CA CYS A 116 2.68 3.32 -15.53
C CYS A 116 1.33 2.66 -15.84
N ILE A 117 0.51 2.39 -14.81
CA ILE A 117 -0.84 1.85 -14.98
C ILE A 117 -1.72 2.84 -15.75
N LEU A 118 -1.68 4.13 -15.43
CA LEU A 118 -2.42 5.15 -16.17
C LEU A 118 -1.96 5.25 -17.62
N TRP A 119 -0.67 5.13 -17.88
CA TRP A 119 -0.15 5.11 -19.24
C TRP A 119 -0.69 3.92 -20.03
N GLY A 120 -0.64 2.72 -19.46
CA GLY A 120 -1.19 1.52 -20.10
C GLY A 120 -2.71 1.60 -20.35
N TYR A 121 -3.46 2.15 -19.40
CA TYR A 121 -4.92 2.20 -19.46
C TYR A 121 -5.47 3.38 -20.26
N LYS A 122 -4.92 4.59 -20.07
CA LYS A 122 -5.39 5.83 -20.70
C LYS A 122 -4.51 6.27 -21.89
N HIS A 123 -3.47 5.52 -22.23
CA HIS A 123 -2.50 5.83 -23.30
C HIS A 123 -1.83 7.21 -23.19
N VAL A 124 -1.85 7.82 -21.98
CA VAL A 124 -1.19 9.10 -21.70
C VAL A 124 0.28 8.84 -21.42
N LYS A 125 1.16 9.22 -22.34
CA LYS A 125 2.62 9.03 -22.17
C LYS A 125 3.16 9.78 -20.97
N PRO A 126 3.99 9.14 -20.14
CA PRO A 126 4.62 9.81 -19.00
C PRO A 126 5.58 10.92 -19.48
N LYS A 127 5.61 12.01 -18.75
CA LYS A 127 6.49 13.15 -19.06
C LYS A 127 7.95 12.79 -18.75
N LYS A 128 8.90 13.48 -19.38
CA LYS A 128 10.35 13.23 -19.19
C LYS A 128 10.78 13.31 -17.72
N TYR A 129 10.25 14.25 -16.95
CA TYR A 129 10.57 14.36 -15.52
C TYR A 129 10.07 13.16 -14.71
N MET A 130 8.93 12.54 -15.08
CA MET A 130 8.42 11.32 -14.46
C MET A 130 9.40 10.17 -14.68
N ILE A 131 9.80 9.94 -15.94
CA ILE A 131 10.76 8.88 -16.29
C ILE A 131 12.08 9.05 -15.54
N THR A 132 12.63 10.29 -15.51
CA THR A 132 13.88 10.56 -14.78
C THR A 132 13.74 10.31 -13.27
N SER A 133 12.59 10.67 -12.68
CA SER A 133 12.33 10.39 -11.27
C SER A 133 12.19 8.90 -11.01
N MET A 134 11.56 8.14 -11.93
CA MET A 134 11.49 6.67 -11.84
C MET A 134 12.89 6.03 -11.83
N LEU A 135 13.78 6.48 -12.71
CA LEU A 135 15.16 5.97 -12.75
C LEU A 135 15.92 6.26 -11.45
N ILE A 136 15.80 7.47 -10.91
CA ILE A 136 16.45 7.83 -9.63
C ILE A 136 15.89 6.97 -8.49
N ALA A 137 14.56 6.79 -8.42
CA ALA A 137 13.93 5.95 -7.41
C ALA A 137 14.35 4.49 -7.54
N PHE A 138 14.45 3.97 -8.78
CA PHE A 138 14.92 2.62 -9.04
C PHE A 138 16.36 2.42 -8.55
N ILE A 139 17.27 3.36 -8.83
CA ILE A 139 18.65 3.34 -8.32
C ILE A 139 18.66 3.33 -6.79
N GLY A 140 17.84 4.17 -6.17
CA GLY A 140 17.69 4.19 -4.71
C GLY A 140 17.21 2.84 -4.15
N ALA A 141 16.20 2.23 -4.77
CA ALA A 141 15.71 0.91 -4.39
C ALA A 141 16.81 -0.17 -4.54
N VAL A 142 17.56 -0.15 -5.63
CA VAL A 142 18.71 -1.07 -5.84
C VAL A 142 19.73 -0.93 -4.72
N PHE A 143 20.07 0.28 -4.29
CA PHE A 143 21.03 0.50 -3.19
C PHE A 143 20.57 -0.16 -1.89
N VAL A 144 19.29 -0.03 -1.54
CA VAL A 144 18.75 -0.66 -0.33
C VAL A 144 18.68 -2.18 -0.45
N ILE A 145 18.26 -2.69 -1.61
CA ILE A 145 18.14 -4.13 -1.85
C ILE A 145 19.51 -4.80 -1.82
N THR A 146 20.49 -4.22 -2.50
CA THR A 146 21.85 -4.81 -2.62
C THR A 146 22.75 -4.49 -1.45
N LYS A 147 22.45 -3.47 -0.65
CA LYS A 147 23.32 -2.90 0.38
C LYS A 147 24.73 -2.55 -0.15
N GLY A 148 24.80 -2.23 -1.44
CA GLY A 148 26.07 -1.94 -2.13
C GLY A 148 26.91 -3.18 -2.44
N ASP A 149 26.45 -4.36 -2.11
CA ASP A 149 27.14 -5.61 -2.41
C ASP A 149 26.76 -6.12 -3.81
N MET A 150 27.69 -6.04 -4.74
CA MET A 150 27.48 -6.54 -6.10
C MET A 150 27.35 -8.07 -6.17
N SER A 151 27.76 -8.81 -5.13
CA SER A 151 27.55 -10.26 -5.04
C SER A 151 26.05 -10.60 -4.96
N PHE A 152 25.20 -9.66 -4.53
CA PHE A 152 23.75 -9.81 -4.56
C PHE A 152 23.24 -10.19 -5.96
N PHE A 153 23.84 -9.66 -7.03
CA PHE A 153 23.47 -10.00 -8.39
C PHE A 153 23.85 -11.44 -8.79
N LEU A 154 24.80 -12.04 -8.09
CA LEU A 154 25.18 -13.45 -8.28
C LEU A 154 24.16 -14.39 -7.60
N THR A 155 23.59 -13.94 -6.45
CA THR A 155 22.51 -14.64 -5.72
C THR A 155 21.11 -14.15 -6.12
N LEU A 156 21.00 -13.43 -7.24
CA LEU A 156 19.74 -12.82 -7.67
C LEU A 156 18.61 -13.85 -7.81
N LYS A 157 18.94 -15.07 -8.25
CA LYS A 157 17.94 -16.15 -8.41
C LYS A 157 17.23 -16.47 -7.11
N ASP A 158 17.93 -16.42 -5.99
CA ASP A 158 17.39 -16.78 -4.66
C ASP A 158 16.43 -15.70 -4.13
N ASN A 159 16.64 -14.45 -4.53
CA ASN A 159 15.85 -13.29 -4.11
C ASN A 159 14.77 -12.85 -5.11
N MET A 160 14.84 -13.31 -6.37
CA MET A 160 13.91 -12.89 -7.42
C MET A 160 12.45 -13.20 -7.09
N PHE A 161 12.19 -14.36 -6.52
CA PHE A 161 10.83 -14.75 -6.15
C PHE A 161 10.27 -13.82 -5.05
N SER A 162 11.06 -13.52 -4.03
CA SER A 162 10.68 -12.62 -2.93
C SER A 162 10.41 -11.20 -3.45
N LEU A 163 11.30 -10.68 -4.28
CA LEU A 163 11.15 -9.36 -4.91
C LEU A 163 9.92 -9.30 -5.82
N ALA A 164 9.68 -10.36 -6.60
CA ALA A 164 8.50 -10.45 -7.45
C ALA A 164 7.20 -10.48 -6.61
N CYS A 165 7.18 -11.21 -5.51
CA CYS A 165 6.05 -11.22 -4.58
C CYS A 165 5.78 -9.81 -4.04
N ILE A 166 6.79 -9.11 -3.51
CA ILE A 166 6.65 -7.75 -3.00
C ILE A 166 6.15 -6.82 -4.11
N PHE A 167 6.76 -6.86 -5.30
CA PHE A 167 6.38 -6.00 -6.41
C PHE A 167 4.93 -6.21 -6.86
N VAL A 168 4.52 -7.46 -7.07
CA VAL A 168 3.14 -7.81 -7.46
C VAL A 168 2.15 -7.40 -6.36
N GLY A 169 2.51 -7.59 -5.09
CA GLY A 169 1.74 -7.09 -3.97
C GLY A 169 1.52 -5.58 -4.06
N VAL A 170 2.59 -4.81 -4.22
CA VAL A 170 2.55 -3.33 -4.34
C VAL A 170 1.69 -2.88 -5.52
N VAL A 171 1.80 -3.55 -6.69
CA VAL A 171 0.93 -3.30 -7.85
C VAL A 171 -0.54 -3.54 -7.49
N GLY A 172 -0.85 -4.61 -6.74
CA GLY A 172 -2.20 -4.91 -6.26
C GLY A 172 -2.79 -3.76 -5.44
N TRP A 173 -2.02 -3.20 -4.50
CA TRP A 173 -2.46 -2.06 -3.70
C TRP A 173 -2.71 -0.79 -4.52
N VAL A 174 -1.86 -0.52 -5.51
CA VAL A 174 -2.07 0.61 -6.43
C VAL A 174 -3.36 0.44 -7.23
N ILE A 175 -3.62 -0.76 -7.76
CA ILE A 175 -4.86 -1.07 -8.48
C ILE A 175 -6.07 -0.83 -7.58
N TYR A 176 -6.05 -1.32 -6.34
CA TYR A 176 -7.11 -1.09 -5.36
C TYR A 176 -7.36 0.40 -5.11
N THR A 177 -6.29 1.15 -4.83
CA THR A 177 -6.37 2.59 -4.52
C THR A 177 -6.94 3.39 -5.70
N MET A 178 -6.50 3.09 -6.92
CA MET A 178 -7.03 3.73 -8.13
C MET A 178 -8.48 3.30 -8.41
N GLY A 179 -8.80 2.04 -8.15
CA GLY A 179 -10.14 1.47 -8.31
C GLY A 179 -11.19 2.10 -7.40
N GLY A 180 -10.82 2.63 -6.24
CA GLY A 180 -11.72 3.31 -5.32
C GLY A 180 -12.50 4.48 -5.93
N GLN A 181 -11.94 5.11 -6.98
CA GLN A 181 -12.63 6.18 -7.72
C GLN A 181 -13.87 5.70 -8.48
N THR A 182 -13.96 4.43 -8.85
CA THR A 182 -15.13 3.86 -9.53
C THR A 182 -16.36 3.76 -8.61
N CYS A 183 -16.15 3.88 -7.30
CA CYS A 183 -17.17 3.87 -6.25
C CYS A 183 -17.20 5.19 -5.48
N SER A 184 -16.88 6.32 -6.13
CA SER A 184 -16.80 7.64 -5.50
C SER A 184 -18.14 8.15 -4.91
N ASP A 185 -19.26 7.65 -5.40
CA ASP A 185 -20.60 7.88 -4.90
C ASP A 185 -20.90 7.14 -3.58
N TRP A 186 -20.13 6.12 -3.23
CA TRP A 186 -20.27 5.39 -1.98
C TRP A 186 -19.53 6.07 -0.84
N SER A 187 -19.94 5.76 0.39
CA SER A 187 -19.16 6.16 1.56
C SER A 187 -17.82 5.41 1.60
N THR A 188 -16.83 6.01 2.22
CA THR A 188 -15.53 5.36 2.46
C THR A 188 -15.69 4.06 3.25
N LEU A 189 -16.57 4.08 4.26
CA LEU A 189 -16.82 2.91 5.12
C LEU A 189 -17.42 1.76 4.29
N ARG A 190 -18.43 2.05 3.44
CA ARG A 190 -19.05 1.04 2.58
C ARG A 190 -18.05 0.40 1.62
N TYR A 191 -17.26 1.20 0.90
CA TYR A 191 -16.24 0.70 -0.01
C TYR A 191 -15.20 -0.15 0.71
N SER A 192 -14.64 0.36 1.82
CA SER A 192 -13.63 -0.36 2.61
C SER A 192 -14.18 -1.67 3.16
N THR A 193 -15.42 -1.68 3.69
CA THR A 193 -16.04 -2.88 4.25
C THR A 193 -16.25 -3.95 3.19
N LEU A 194 -16.91 -3.61 2.08
CA LEU A 194 -17.27 -4.59 1.06
C LEU A 194 -16.03 -5.15 0.37
N THR A 195 -15.05 -4.33 0.03
CA THR A 195 -13.80 -4.82 -0.56
C THR A 195 -12.99 -5.66 0.43
N CYS A 196 -12.95 -5.27 1.72
CA CYS A 196 -12.29 -6.07 2.75
C CYS A 196 -12.94 -7.44 2.92
N VAL A 197 -14.26 -7.50 3.00
CA VAL A 197 -15.01 -8.78 3.12
C VAL A 197 -14.73 -9.68 1.93
N PHE A 198 -14.89 -9.18 0.69
CA PHE A 198 -14.64 -10.01 -0.49
C PHE A 198 -13.19 -10.46 -0.60
N GLY A 199 -12.23 -9.56 -0.41
CA GLY A 199 -10.82 -9.92 -0.51
C GLY A 199 -10.40 -10.89 0.59
N THR A 200 -10.85 -10.70 1.84
CA THR A 200 -10.57 -11.64 2.93
C THR A 200 -11.22 -13.00 2.70
N THR A 201 -12.41 -13.05 2.09
CA THR A 201 -13.04 -14.32 1.70
C THR A 201 -12.18 -15.05 0.67
N VAL A 202 -11.64 -14.36 -0.33
CA VAL A 202 -10.72 -14.96 -1.31
C VAL A 202 -9.45 -15.45 -0.62
N THR A 203 -8.85 -14.65 0.28
CA THR A 203 -7.70 -15.08 1.09
C THR A 203 -8.02 -16.34 1.88
N GLY A 204 -9.20 -16.39 2.53
CA GLY A 204 -9.65 -17.57 3.27
C GLY A 204 -9.77 -18.83 2.42
N ILE A 205 -10.39 -18.72 1.23
CA ILE A 205 -10.51 -19.84 0.29
C ILE A 205 -9.12 -20.36 -0.12
N ILE A 206 -8.21 -19.45 -0.49
CA ILE A 206 -6.84 -19.83 -0.87
C ILE A 206 -6.12 -20.47 0.30
N THR A 207 -6.20 -19.90 1.51
CA THR A 207 -5.57 -20.46 2.72
C THR A 207 -6.08 -21.87 3.03
N ILE A 208 -7.38 -22.09 2.92
CA ILE A 208 -7.97 -23.44 3.11
C ILE A 208 -7.43 -24.43 2.08
N ILE A 209 -7.37 -24.03 0.82
CA ILE A 209 -6.86 -24.89 -0.26
C ILE A 209 -5.39 -25.27 -0.01
N ILE A 210 -4.52 -24.30 0.24
CA ILE A 210 -3.09 -24.57 0.44
C ILE A 210 -2.82 -25.35 1.75
N THR A 211 -3.67 -25.17 2.77
CA THR A 211 -3.63 -25.96 4.00
C THR A 211 -4.03 -27.42 3.72
N ALA A 212 -5.08 -27.65 2.92
CA ALA A 212 -5.52 -28.98 2.54
C ALA A 212 -4.45 -29.74 1.73
N PHE A 213 -3.64 -29.01 0.94
CA PHE A 213 -2.48 -29.58 0.24
C PHE A 213 -1.23 -29.73 1.12
N GLY A 214 -1.27 -29.31 2.38
CA GLY A 214 -0.16 -29.43 3.32
C GLY A 214 0.98 -28.43 3.15
N TYR A 215 0.78 -27.36 2.36
CA TYR A 215 1.79 -26.30 2.17
C TYR A 215 1.91 -25.38 3.38
N VAL A 216 0.84 -25.14 4.11
CA VAL A 216 0.82 -24.34 5.33
C VAL A 216 0.05 -25.08 6.42
N SER A 217 0.39 -24.83 7.68
CA SER A 217 -0.28 -25.44 8.83
C SER A 217 -1.11 -24.43 9.59
N VAL A 218 -2.23 -24.91 10.16
CA VAL A 218 -3.06 -24.09 11.04
C VAL A 218 -2.25 -23.68 12.27
N PRO A 219 -2.14 -22.37 12.58
CA PRO A 219 -1.38 -21.93 13.75
C PRO A 219 -2.02 -22.44 15.05
N SER A 220 -1.19 -22.93 15.95
CA SER A 220 -1.64 -23.40 17.27
C SER A 220 -2.10 -22.22 18.14
N MET A 221 -2.91 -22.49 19.17
CA MET A 221 -3.27 -21.47 20.17
C MET A 221 -2.06 -20.91 20.90
N GLY A 222 -0.99 -21.71 21.08
CA GLY A 222 0.29 -21.28 21.61
C GLY A 222 0.93 -20.24 20.69
N THR A 223 0.99 -20.51 19.39
CA THR A 223 1.50 -19.57 18.36
C THR A 223 0.73 -18.27 18.39
N ILE A 224 -0.61 -18.32 18.39
CA ILE A 224 -1.45 -17.13 18.46
C ILE A 224 -1.19 -16.32 19.75
N SER A 225 -0.97 -17.01 20.87
CA SER A 225 -0.66 -16.35 22.14
C SER A 225 0.67 -15.59 22.12
N ILE A 226 1.67 -16.09 21.37
CA ILE A 226 2.97 -15.40 21.20
C ILE A 226 2.78 -14.10 20.42
N VAL A 227 2.08 -14.16 19.28
CA VAL A 227 1.94 -13.01 18.35
C VAL A 227 0.67 -12.17 18.58
N LYS A 228 -0.03 -12.35 19.70
CA LYS A 228 -1.32 -11.69 19.98
C LYS A 228 -1.25 -10.15 19.95
N TYR A 229 -0.17 -9.58 20.47
CA TYR A 229 0.01 -8.13 20.49
C TYR A 229 0.35 -7.57 19.10
N ASP A 230 1.13 -8.32 18.31
CA ASP A 230 1.42 -7.99 16.92
C ASP A 230 0.12 -8.02 16.12
N LEU A 231 -0.68 -9.08 16.25
CA LEU A 231 -1.99 -9.17 15.60
C LEU A 231 -2.93 -8.07 16.05
N LEU A 232 -3.01 -7.75 17.36
CA LEU A 232 -3.85 -6.67 17.85
C LEU A 232 -3.45 -5.31 17.27
N PHE A 233 -2.15 -5.01 17.24
CA PHE A 233 -1.63 -3.81 16.58
C PHE A 233 -2.01 -3.79 15.11
N MET A 234 -1.76 -4.89 14.40
CA MET A 234 -1.99 -5.02 12.96
C MET A 234 -3.47 -4.91 12.57
N MET A 235 -4.38 -5.37 13.44
CA MET A 235 -5.84 -5.25 13.23
C MET A 235 -6.31 -3.82 13.47
N THR A 236 -5.81 -3.16 14.52
CA THR A 236 -6.31 -1.85 14.96
C THR A 236 -5.72 -0.72 14.13
N LEU A 237 -4.42 -0.47 14.23
CA LEU A 237 -3.79 0.70 13.62
C LEU A 237 -3.60 0.55 12.11
N PRO A 238 -2.82 -0.41 11.56
CA PRO A 238 -2.69 -0.56 10.12
C PRO A 238 -3.95 -1.13 9.46
N GLY A 239 -4.76 -1.92 10.19
CA GLY A 239 -5.94 -2.59 9.63
C GLY A 239 -7.14 -1.66 9.49
N ILE A 240 -7.67 -1.13 10.59
CA ILE A 240 -8.90 -0.33 10.58
C ILE A 240 -8.60 1.14 10.40
N VAL A 241 -7.77 1.71 11.28
CA VAL A 241 -7.52 3.16 11.30
C VAL A 241 -6.88 3.60 10.00
N ALA A 242 -5.78 2.94 9.59
CA ALA A 242 -5.07 3.32 8.37
C ALA A 242 -5.91 3.08 7.11
N LEU A 243 -6.63 1.96 7.01
CA LEU A 243 -7.48 1.66 5.87
C LEU A 243 -8.59 2.73 5.67
N LEU A 244 -9.29 3.08 6.74
CA LEU A 244 -10.34 4.09 6.66
C LEU A 244 -9.77 5.49 6.42
N ALA A 245 -8.69 5.84 7.11
CA ALA A 245 -8.01 7.12 6.93
C ALA A 245 -7.46 7.27 5.51
N TRP A 246 -6.84 6.21 4.95
CA TRP A 246 -6.36 6.18 3.58
C TRP A 246 -7.47 6.40 2.55
N ASN A 247 -8.50 5.57 2.60
CA ASN A 247 -9.60 5.66 1.64
C ASN A 247 -10.35 7.01 1.76
N TYR A 248 -10.47 7.55 2.98
CA TYR A 248 -11.03 8.88 3.19
C TYR A 248 -10.12 9.98 2.63
N GLY A 249 -8.83 9.94 2.91
CA GLY A 249 -7.85 10.89 2.42
C GLY A 249 -7.75 10.89 0.89
N VAL A 250 -7.66 9.70 0.30
CA VAL A 250 -7.62 9.51 -1.17
C VAL A 250 -8.91 9.99 -1.83
N LYS A 251 -10.07 9.80 -1.20
CA LYS A 251 -11.34 10.31 -1.71
C LYS A 251 -11.34 11.85 -1.78
N ILE A 252 -10.71 12.51 -0.80
CA ILE A 252 -10.61 13.97 -0.77
C ILE A 252 -9.52 14.49 -1.72
N LEU A 253 -8.33 13.89 -1.70
CA LEU A 253 -7.15 14.41 -2.41
C LEU A 253 -7.06 13.94 -3.86
N SER A 254 -7.80 12.93 -4.28
CA SER A 254 -7.63 12.03 -5.42
C SER A 254 -6.57 10.95 -5.17
N SER A 255 -6.66 9.83 -5.92
CA SER A 255 -5.72 8.70 -5.75
C SER A 255 -4.27 9.12 -6.01
N ILE A 256 -4.02 9.90 -7.07
CA ILE A 256 -2.66 10.34 -7.44
C ILE A 256 -2.02 11.17 -6.33
N ASN A 257 -2.77 12.12 -5.76
CA ASN A 257 -2.26 12.99 -4.70
C ASN A 257 -2.16 12.25 -3.35
N GLY A 258 -3.08 11.34 -3.06
CA GLY A 258 -3.05 10.52 -1.84
C GLY A 258 -1.85 9.58 -1.82
N ILE A 259 -1.58 8.88 -2.94
CA ILE A 259 -0.46 7.92 -3.06
C ILE A 259 0.90 8.56 -2.74
N LEU A 260 1.04 9.87 -2.86
CA LEU A 260 2.29 10.57 -2.52
C LEU A 260 2.65 10.46 -1.03
N PHE A 261 1.66 10.27 -0.15
CA PHE A 261 1.91 10.12 1.28
C PHE A 261 2.53 8.76 1.64
N ILE A 262 2.49 7.77 0.74
CA ILE A 262 3.18 6.47 0.92
C ILE A 262 4.69 6.66 1.15
N ASN A 263 5.28 7.76 0.72
CA ASN A 263 6.68 8.07 0.95
C ASN A 263 7.07 8.19 2.43
N PHE A 264 6.10 8.36 3.32
CA PHE A 264 6.33 8.32 4.77
C PHE A 264 6.48 6.89 5.31
N VAL A 265 6.09 5.87 4.55
CA VAL A 265 6.25 4.45 4.93
C VAL A 265 7.73 4.13 5.20
N PRO A 266 8.66 4.25 4.22
CA PRO A 266 10.05 3.87 4.46
C PRO A 266 10.73 4.73 5.53
N ILE A 267 10.33 6.01 5.67
CA ILE A 267 10.87 6.87 6.72
C ILE A 267 10.48 6.33 8.10
N THR A 268 9.20 6.00 8.29
CA THR A 268 8.69 5.48 9.56
C THR A 268 9.30 4.11 9.87
N THR A 269 9.37 3.23 8.87
CA THR A 269 10.02 1.92 9.01
C THR A 269 11.47 2.06 9.45
N LEU A 270 12.24 2.93 8.78
CA LEU A 270 13.64 3.18 9.09
C LEU A 270 13.81 3.65 10.54
N VAL A 271 13.02 4.62 10.97
CA VAL A 271 13.07 5.15 12.33
C VAL A 271 12.78 4.07 13.38
N ILE A 272 11.76 3.24 13.16
CA ILE A 272 11.41 2.17 14.09
C ILE A 272 12.50 1.09 14.13
N MET A 273 13.04 0.69 12.99
CA MET A 273 14.13 -0.29 12.94
C MET A 273 15.38 0.22 13.66
N MET A 274 15.69 1.53 13.53
CA MET A 274 16.78 2.16 14.32
C MET A 274 16.53 2.02 15.83
N MET A 275 15.30 2.30 16.26
CA MET A 275 14.93 2.17 17.68
C MET A 275 14.99 0.72 18.18
N GLN A 276 14.79 -0.26 17.30
CA GLN A 276 14.90 -1.70 17.58
C GLN A 276 16.36 -2.21 17.53
N GLY A 277 17.35 -1.33 17.29
CA GLY A 277 18.76 -1.67 17.26
C GLY A 277 19.26 -2.28 15.94
N TYR A 278 18.46 -2.20 14.88
CA TYR A 278 18.91 -2.61 13.54
C TYR A 278 20.08 -1.71 13.09
N GLN A 279 21.17 -2.33 12.67
CA GLN A 279 22.34 -1.61 12.14
C GLN A 279 22.06 -1.18 10.70
N ILE A 280 21.64 0.06 10.55
CA ILE A 280 21.38 0.66 9.26
C ILE A 280 22.69 0.93 8.53
N THR A 281 22.76 0.48 7.29
CA THR A 281 23.90 0.75 6.42
C THR A 281 23.78 2.13 5.77
N MET A 282 24.90 2.69 5.31
CA MET A 282 24.87 3.91 4.49
C MET A 282 24.04 3.75 3.21
N PHE A 283 23.97 2.54 2.67
CA PHE A 283 23.18 2.23 1.49
C PHE A 283 21.67 2.27 1.77
N ASP A 284 21.23 1.86 2.96
CA ASP A 284 19.82 1.99 3.38
C ASP A 284 19.43 3.47 3.45
N ILE A 285 20.31 4.32 4.03
CA ILE A 285 20.07 5.77 4.15
C ILE A 285 20.07 6.44 2.78
N VAL A 286 21.13 6.26 2.00
CA VAL A 286 21.30 6.90 0.70
C VAL A 286 20.22 6.45 -0.27
N GLY A 287 19.94 5.16 -0.31
CA GLY A 287 18.88 4.61 -1.17
C GLY A 287 17.50 5.15 -0.83
N THR A 288 17.16 5.19 0.47
CA THR A 288 15.89 5.78 0.94
C THR A 288 15.79 7.26 0.57
N LEU A 289 16.85 8.04 0.80
CA LEU A 289 16.89 9.46 0.44
C LEU A 289 16.75 9.69 -1.07
N LEU A 290 17.38 8.85 -1.90
CA LEU A 290 17.22 8.92 -3.36
C LEU A 290 15.78 8.66 -3.79
N VAL A 291 15.12 7.64 -3.22
CA VAL A 291 13.71 7.35 -3.51
C VAL A 291 12.85 8.56 -3.12
N ILE A 292 13.00 9.08 -1.91
CA ILE A 292 12.24 10.24 -1.42
C ILE A 292 12.50 11.47 -2.29
N ALA A 293 13.75 11.78 -2.60
CA ALA A 293 14.10 12.92 -3.44
C ALA A 293 13.51 12.81 -4.86
N ALA A 294 13.54 11.62 -5.46
CA ALA A 294 12.93 11.34 -6.75
C ALA A 294 11.42 11.63 -6.74
N LEU A 295 10.75 11.24 -5.68
CA LEU A 295 9.31 11.40 -5.51
C LEU A 295 8.93 12.87 -5.25
N ILE A 296 9.67 13.56 -4.38
CA ILE A 296 9.48 15.01 -4.15
C ILE A 296 9.66 15.76 -5.47
N ARG A 297 10.72 15.47 -6.22
CA ARG A 297 10.98 16.08 -7.54
C ARG A 297 9.81 15.83 -8.49
N ASN A 298 9.35 14.60 -8.61
CA ASN A 298 8.20 14.25 -9.44
C ASN A 298 6.97 15.09 -9.09
N ASN A 299 6.65 15.19 -7.81
CA ASN A 299 5.51 15.96 -7.31
C ASN A 299 5.62 17.45 -7.58
N VAL A 300 6.80 18.04 -7.35
CA VAL A 300 7.03 19.45 -7.59
C VAL A 300 6.87 19.78 -9.09
N CYS A 301 7.42 18.93 -9.97
CA CYS A 301 7.28 19.09 -11.41
C CYS A 301 5.82 18.95 -11.86
N GLN A 302 5.11 17.95 -11.35
CA GLN A 302 3.70 17.74 -11.67
C GLN A 302 2.83 18.93 -11.27
N ARG A 303 2.99 19.45 -10.04
CA ARG A 303 2.24 20.63 -9.57
C ARG A 303 2.53 21.89 -10.40
N LYS A 304 3.78 22.07 -10.81
CA LYS A 304 4.14 23.18 -11.69
C LYS A 304 3.40 23.09 -13.03
N GLU A 305 3.36 21.92 -13.62
CA GLU A 305 2.65 21.67 -14.90
C GLU A 305 1.14 21.88 -14.76
N GLU A 306 0.53 21.34 -13.70
CA GLU A 306 -0.90 21.55 -13.42
C GLU A 306 -1.26 23.04 -13.28
N ASN A 307 -0.41 23.82 -12.61
CA ASN A 307 -0.61 25.27 -12.44
C ASN A 307 -0.46 26.01 -13.76
N ILE A 308 0.48 25.63 -14.61
CA ILE A 308 0.66 26.21 -15.96
C ILE A 308 -0.59 25.91 -16.80
N ASN A 309 -1.05 24.66 -16.84
CA ASN A 309 -2.22 24.27 -17.61
C ASN A 309 -3.49 25.01 -17.14
N LYS A 310 -3.66 25.20 -15.82
CA LYS A 310 -4.78 26.00 -15.29
C LYS A 310 -4.75 27.45 -15.78
N ARG A 311 -3.58 28.09 -15.76
CA ARG A 311 -3.42 29.47 -16.25
C ARG A 311 -3.74 29.59 -17.74
N ILE A 312 -3.28 28.64 -18.55
CA ILE A 312 -3.57 28.60 -19.98
C ILE A 312 -5.08 28.51 -20.23
N LEU A 313 -5.76 27.62 -19.50
CA LEU A 313 -7.21 27.46 -19.61
C LEU A 313 -7.98 28.70 -19.18
N GLU A 314 -7.54 29.40 -18.12
CA GLU A 314 -8.13 30.65 -17.66
C GLU A 314 -7.93 31.77 -18.71
N GLU A 315 -6.76 31.86 -19.33
CA GLU A 315 -6.47 32.80 -20.39
C GLU A 315 -7.29 32.55 -21.67
N GLU A 316 -7.47 31.25 -22.04
CA GLU A 316 -8.31 30.87 -23.19
C GLU A 316 -9.78 31.19 -22.95
N GLN A 317 -10.29 30.98 -21.74
CA GLN A 317 -11.67 31.33 -21.37
C GLN A 317 -11.89 32.84 -21.40
N LEU A 318 -10.91 33.65 -20.94
CA LEU A 318 -10.97 35.10 -21.01
C LEU A 318 -10.96 35.59 -22.45
N ARG A 319 -10.17 34.98 -23.36
CA ARG A 319 -10.15 35.34 -24.79
C ARG A 319 -11.45 34.97 -25.53
N GLN A 320 -12.18 33.96 -25.08
CA GLN A 320 -13.45 33.58 -25.69
C GLN A 320 -14.64 34.43 -25.17
N ALA A 321 -14.44 35.12 -24.06
CA ALA A 321 -15.46 36.00 -23.45
C ALA A 321 -15.40 37.45 -23.92
N VAL A 322 -14.37 37.83 -24.72
CA VAL A 322 -14.18 39.12 -25.39
C VAL A 322 -14.48 38.98 -26.86
#